data_0200b18509716f3c14e0052c15b0bacd
#
_entry.id   0200b18509716f3c14e0052c15b0bacd
#
_cell.length_a   1.000
_cell.length_b   1.000
_cell.length_c   1.000
_cell.angle_alpha   90.00
_cell.angle_beta   90.00
_cell.angle_gamma   90.00
#
_symmetry.space_group_name_H-M   'P 1'
#
loop_
_entity.id
_entity.type
_entity.pdbx_description
1 polymer ?
#
loop_
_entity_poly.entity_id
_entity_poly.type
_entity_poly.pdbx_seq_one_letter_code
_entity_poly.pdbx_strand_id
1 'polypeptide(L)'
;GDIQAYILQLKDFSDKAFTIFEEDLQRDDRLIWLSISQGRVQELCSSLLEINNELDNGLYQHVSSLIMVSATLTVGESFDHIIRRCGLSRYQQEGRIRTLLERSPFHYEEQACLLMVDDMADPTREPEQFSYQVTEALLNIAETVKGRVMALFTSRKMLSEVSGLLRPLLKGSGIALLVQNEDGDFAALMDGFVNSEKALLMGLETYWEGVDLKGDLLKCLVVVKLPFRSPSDPYASAAEKYCRLHRLNTFNYFMLPDAAVRFKQGIGRLIRSEDDRGVAIVLDSRITRQPYGKVFQNSSPISNQVIISRKEIAQQVERWT
;
A
#
# COMPACT_ATOMS: atom_id res chain seq x y z
N GLY A 1 -16.79 -34.85 23.05
CA GLY A 1 -16.24 -33.55 22.59
C GLY A 1 -15.86 -33.56 21.10
N ASP A 2 -14.99 -34.48 20.68
CA ASP A 2 -14.32 -34.37 19.37
C ASP A 2 -15.24 -34.63 18.18
N ILE A 3 -16.15 -35.63 18.24
CA ILE A 3 -17.06 -35.97 17.14
C ILE A 3 -18.02 -34.82 16.83
N GLN A 4 -18.56 -34.17 17.86
CA GLN A 4 -19.44 -33.01 17.64
C GLN A 4 -18.71 -31.83 17.02
N ALA A 5 -17.45 -31.59 17.39
CA ALA A 5 -16.62 -30.56 16.77
C ALA A 5 -16.37 -30.85 15.28
N TYR A 6 -16.07 -32.10 14.93
CA TYR A 6 -15.91 -32.50 13.51
C TYR A 6 -17.20 -32.36 12.71
N ILE A 7 -18.35 -32.74 13.29
CA ILE A 7 -19.66 -32.57 12.62
C ILE A 7 -19.93 -31.08 12.34
N LEU A 8 -19.65 -30.19 13.31
CA LEU A 8 -19.83 -28.75 13.13
C LEU A 8 -18.88 -28.20 12.05
N GLN A 9 -17.62 -28.64 12.01
CA GLN A 9 -16.66 -28.23 10.98
C GLN A 9 -17.08 -28.71 9.57
N LEU A 10 -17.55 -29.96 9.44
CA LEU A 10 -18.05 -30.49 8.17
C LEU A 10 -19.30 -29.75 7.69
N LYS A 11 -20.20 -29.41 8.62
CA LYS A 11 -21.38 -28.61 8.30
C LYS A 11 -21.01 -27.21 7.84
N ASP A 12 -20.13 -26.50 8.58
CA ASP A 12 -19.64 -25.19 8.20
C ASP A 12 -18.95 -25.20 6.82
N PHE A 13 -18.14 -26.23 6.56
CA PHE A 13 -17.52 -26.42 5.24
C PHE A 13 -18.57 -26.63 4.14
N SER A 14 -19.57 -27.48 4.39
CA SER A 14 -20.65 -27.74 3.44
C SER A 14 -21.46 -26.48 3.14
N ASP A 15 -21.83 -25.73 4.17
CA ASP A 15 -22.60 -24.50 4.05
C ASP A 15 -21.80 -23.42 3.26
N LYS A 16 -20.52 -23.25 3.55
CA LYS A 16 -19.63 -22.33 2.82
C LYS A 16 -19.43 -22.77 1.36
N ALA A 17 -19.24 -24.05 1.11
CA ALA A 17 -19.11 -24.56 -0.25
C ALA A 17 -20.42 -24.34 -1.04
N PHE A 18 -21.56 -24.62 -0.44
CA PHE A 18 -22.87 -24.35 -1.05
C PHE A 18 -23.02 -22.87 -1.41
N THR A 19 -22.75 -21.97 -0.46
CA THR A 19 -22.82 -20.52 -0.71
C THR A 19 -21.95 -20.10 -1.89
N ILE A 20 -20.71 -20.59 -1.97
CA ILE A 20 -19.80 -20.23 -3.08
C ILE A 20 -20.31 -20.76 -4.42
N PHE A 21 -20.73 -22.03 -4.49
CA PHE A 21 -21.09 -22.67 -5.76
C PHE A 21 -22.48 -22.33 -6.25
N GLU A 22 -23.46 -22.14 -5.35
CA GLU A 22 -24.85 -21.93 -5.73
C GLU A 22 -25.25 -20.45 -5.72
N GLU A 23 -24.64 -19.64 -4.85
CA GLU A 23 -25.02 -18.24 -4.69
C GLU A 23 -23.98 -17.28 -5.27
N ASP A 24 -22.72 -17.36 -4.79
CA ASP A 24 -21.68 -16.38 -5.10
C ASP A 24 -21.25 -16.41 -6.57
N LEU A 25 -21.19 -17.60 -7.20
CA LEU A 25 -20.86 -17.73 -8.62
C LEU A 25 -21.87 -17.05 -9.56
N GLN A 26 -23.09 -16.82 -9.11
CA GLN A 26 -24.13 -16.13 -9.87
C GLN A 26 -24.07 -14.61 -9.73
N ARG A 27 -23.26 -14.10 -8.79
CA ARG A 27 -23.17 -12.68 -8.48
C ARG A 27 -22.02 -12.02 -9.25
N ASP A 28 -22.24 -10.81 -9.74
CA ASP A 28 -21.24 -10.00 -10.45
C ASP A 28 -20.38 -9.14 -9.49
N ASP A 29 -20.85 -8.93 -8.25
CA ASP A 29 -20.19 -8.22 -7.17
C ASP A 29 -19.31 -9.13 -6.28
N ARG A 30 -19.11 -10.39 -6.69
CA ARG A 30 -18.27 -11.37 -5.99
C ARG A 30 -16.95 -11.60 -6.69
N LEU A 31 -15.91 -11.68 -5.87
CA LEU A 31 -14.58 -12.13 -6.23
C LEU A 31 -14.39 -13.55 -5.71
N ILE A 32 -14.17 -14.51 -6.62
CA ILE A 32 -13.94 -15.91 -6.27
C ILE A 32 -12.58 -16.34 -6.85
N TRP A 33 -11.74 -16.94 -6.02
CA TRP A 33 -10.43 -17.41 -6.45
C TRP A 33 -9.98 -18.66 -5.70
N LEU A 34 -9.00 -19.36 -6.28
CA LEU A 34 -8.31 -20.47 -5.65
C LEU A 34 -6.94 -19.99 -5.15
N SER A 35 -6.63 -20.28 -3.90
CA SER A 35 -5.29 -20.17 -3.35
C SER A 35 -4.54 -21.48 -3.59
N ILE A 36 -3.41 -21.40 -4.30
CA ILE A 36 -2.61 -22.57 -4.67
C ILE A 36 -1.21 -22.40 -4.08
N SER A 37 -0.76 -23.42 -3.33
CA SER A 37 0.61 -23.50 -2.83
C SER A 37 1.22 -24.86 -3.16
N GLN A 38 2.45 -24.87 -3.65
CA GLN A 38 3.17 -26.08 -4.06
C GLN A 38 2.38 -26.98 -5.03
N GLY A 39 1.62 -26.35 -5.96
CA GLY A 39 0.79 -27.05 -6.94
C GLY A 39 -0.48 -27.72 -6.38
N ARG A 40 -0.84 -27.44 -5.13
CA ARG A 40 -2.07 -27.93 -4.49
C ARG A 40 -2.98 -26.78 -4.15
N VAL A 41 -4.28 -26.98 -4.38
CA VAL A 41 -5.32 -26.05 -3.91
C VAL A 41 -5.33 -26.09 -2.37
N GLN A 42 -5.13 -24.95 -1.76
CA GLN A 42 -5.19 -24.78 -0.30
C GLN A 42 -6.54 -24.26 0.13
N GLU A 43 -7.08 -23.30 -0.60
CA GLU A 43 -8.31 -22.60 -0.24
C GLU A 43 -9.13 -22.27 -1.48
N LEU A 44 -10.44 -22.34 -1.35
CA LEU A 44 -11.41 -21.71 -2.21
C LEU A 44 -11.95 -20.48 -1.46
N CYS A 45 -11.73 -19.31 -2.03
CA CYS A 45 -12.06 -18.04 -1.39
C CYS A 45 -13.19 -17.34 -2.14
N SER A 46 -14.10 -16.72 -1.39
CA SER A 46 -15.08 -15.77 -1.90
C SER A 46 -15.05 -14.49 -1.07
N SER A 47 -15.12 -13.34 -1.73
CA SER A 47 -15.17 -12.04 -1.09
C SER A 47 -16.08 -11.10 -1.88
N LEU A 48 -16.65 -10.12 -1.18
CA LEU A 48 -17.39 -9.04 -1.83
C LEU A 48 -16.42 -8.06 -2.50
N LEU A 49 -16.72 -7.70 -3.73
CA LEU A 49 -16.10 -6.57 -4.42
C LEU A 49 -16.74 -5.25 -4.00
N GLU A 50 -18.06 -5.26 -3.85
CA GLU A 50 -18.89 -4.16 -3.35
C GLU A 50 -19.69 -4.63 -2.13
N ILE A 51 -19.65 -3.87 -1.03
CA ILE A 51 -20.24 -4.23 0.28
C ILE A 51 -21.50 -3.42 0.60
N ASN A 52 -22.01 -2.68 -0.36
CA ASN A 52 -23.05 -1.67 -0.17
C ASN A 52 -24.35 -2.26 0.43
N ASN A 53 -24.83 -3.33 -0.15
CA ASN A 53 -26.09 -3.95 0.27
C ASN A 53 -25.95 -4.64 1.63
N GLU A 54 -24.81 -5.28 1.87
CA GLU A 54 -24.53 -5.96 3.14
C GLU A 54 -24.44 -4.98 4.29
N LEU A 55 -23.79 -3.83 4.09
CA LEU A 55 -23.71 -2.78 5.11
C LEU A 55 -25.06 -2.10 5.32
N ASP A 56 -25.82 -1.85 4.26
CA ASP A 56 -27.15 -1.24 4.40
C ASP A 56 -28.09 -2.15 5.19
N ASN A 57 -28.22 -3.41 4.80
CA ASN A 57 -29.10 -4.37 5.43
C ASN A 57 -28.63 -4.84 6.83
N GLY A 58 -27.32 -5.04 6.99
CA GLY A 58 -26.76 -5.61 8.22
C GLY A 58 -26.41 -4.57 9.28
N LEU A 59 -26.22 -3.31 8.92
CA LEU A 59 -25.76 -2.27 9.85
C LEU A 59 -26.59 -1.00 9.78
N TYR A 60 -26.69 -0.32 8.63
CA TYR A 60 -27.20 1.06 8.59
C TYR A 60 -28.67 1.19 8.95
N GLN A 61 -29.47 0.17 8.62
CA GLN A 61 -30.90 0.14 8.99
C GLN A 61 -31.13 -0.13 10.47
N HIS A 62 -30.13 -0.60 11.21
CA HIS A 62 -30.24 -1.02 12.61
C HIS A 62 -29.62 -0.04 13.61
N VAL A 63 -28.96 1.03 13.11
CA VAL A 63 -28.33 2.03 13.96
C VAL A 63 -28.93 3.42 13.73
N SER A 64 -29.10 4.19 14.79
CA SER A 64 -29.61 5.56 14.69
C SER A 64 -28.54 6.54 14.23
N SER A 65 -27.27 6.25 14.52
CA SER A 65 -26.12 7.04 14.07
C SER A 65 -24.87 6.17 13.98
N LEU A 66 -23.98 6.52 13.05
CA LEU A 66 -22.69 5.86 12.85
C LEU A 66 -21.59 6.91 12.71
N ILE A 67 -20.51 6.75 13.45
CA ILE A 67 -19.31 7.59 13.36
C ILE A 67 -18.17 6.73 12.82
N MET A 68 -17.60 7.16 11.69
CA MET A 68 -16.43 6.54 11.06
C MET A 68 -15.23 7.46 11.20
N VAL A 69 -14.15 6.96 11.79
CA VAL A 69 -12.91 7.74 12.03
C VAL A 69 -11.72 6.95 11.49
N SER A 70 -10.93 7.60 10.67
CA SER A 70 -9.63 7.06 10.20
C SER A 70 -8.78 8.18 9.60
N ALA A 71 -7.48 8.00 9.60
CA ALA A 71 -6.53 8.89 8.91
C ALA A 71 -6.60 8.78 7.38
N THR A 72 -7.25 7.73 6.85
CA THR A 72 -7.22 7.38 5.42
C THR A 72 -8.61 7.30 4.77
N LEU A 73 -9.61 8.02 5.31
CA LEU A 73 -10.97 8.07 4.73
C LEU A 73 -11.02 8.88 3.43
N THR A 74 -10.04 9.73 3.16
CA THR A 74 -10.03 10.60 1.98
C THR A 74 -9.02 10.16 0.93
N VAL A 75 -9.36 10.39 -0.34
CA VAL A 75 -8.45 10.39 -1.48
C VAL A 75 -8.26 11.85 -1.89
N GLY A 76 -7.03 12.38 -1.77
CA GLY A 76 -6.85 13.82 -1.69
C GLY A 76 -7.62 14.36 -0.47
N GLU A 77 -8.50 15.32 -0.71
CA GLU A 77 -9.39 15.88 0.32
C GLU A 77 -10.84 15.37 0.20
N SER A 78 -11.15 14.51 -0.78
CA SER A 78 -12.51 14.01 -1.04
C SER A 78 -12.83 12.74 -0.26
N PHE A 79 -14.04 12.70 0.31
CA PHE A 79 -14.65 11.51 0.92
C PHE A 79 -15.43 10.65 -0.08
N ASP A 80 -15.53 11.04 -1.35
CA ASP A 80 -16.37 10.36 -2.35
C ASP A 80 -16.03 8.88 -2.50
N HIS A 81 -14.75 8.53 -2.41
CA HIS A 81 -14.31 7.15 -2.51
C HIS A 81 -14.88 6.29 -1.38
N ILE A 82 -14.70 6.69 -0.11
CA ILE A 82 -15.18 5.91 1.04
C ILE A 82 -16.72 5.90 1.12
N ILE A 83 -17.36 7.02 0.81
CA ILE A 83 -18.83 7.11 0.76
C ILE A 83 -19.38 6.08 -0.24
N ARG A 84 -18.80 6.01 -1.42
CA ARG A 84 -19.17 5.03 -2.44
C ARG A 84 -18.85 3.60 -1.99
N ARG A 85 -17.63 3.36 -1.53
CA ARG A 85 -17.17 2.01 -1.12
C ARG A 85 -17.96 1.41 0.05
N CYS A 86 -18.47 2.25 0.93
CA CYS A 86 -19.31 1.84 2.05
C CYS A 86 -20.82 1.92 1.75
N GLY A 87 -21.23 2.15 0.49
CA GLY A 87 -22.66 2.19 0.13
C GLY A 87 -23.43 3.39 0.69
N LEU A 88 -22.74 4.45 1.04
CA LEU A 88 -23.31 5.62 1.70
C LEU A 88 -23.84 6.69 0.74
N SER A 89 -23.72 6.49 -0.58
CA SER A 89 -24.09 7.49 -1.60
C SER A 89 -25.56 7.93 -1.50
N ARG A 90 -26.47 6.99 -1.20
CA ARG A 90 -27.91 7.30 -0.97
C ARG A 90 -28.08 8.24 0.22
N TYR A 91 -27.44 7.93 1.35
CA TYR A 91 -27.52 8.74 2.56
C TYR A 91 -26.89 10.12 2.39
N GLN A 92 -25.87 10.25 1.53
CA GLN A 92 -25.29 11.53 1.14
C GLN A 92 -26.29 12.39 0.35
N GLN A 93 -26.98 11.78 -0.63
CA GLN A 93 -28.03 12.47 -1.42
C GLN A 93 -29.21 12.92 -0.55
N GLU A 94 -29.53 12.16 0.47
CA GLU A 94 -30.56 12.50 1.48
C GLU A 94 -30.11 13.56 2.50
N GLY A 95 -28.85 14.04 2.41
CA GLY A 95 -28.29 15.03 3.33
C GLY A 95 -28.03 14.49 4.77
N ARG A 96 -27.93 13.19 4.92
CA ARG A 96 -27.74 12.51 6.23
C ARG A 96 -26.27 12.33 6.61
N ILE A 97 -25.33 12.63 5.73
CA ILE A 97 -23.90 12.47 5.97
C ILE A 97 -23.29 13.83 6.31
N ARG A 98 -22.48 13.85 7.35
CA ARG A 98 -21.57 14.95 7.67
C ARG A 98 -20.14 14.46 7.59
N THR A 99 -19.30 15.21 6.91
CA THR A 99 -17.87 14.93 6.78
C THR A 99 -17.07 16.00 7.50
N LEU A 100 -16.00 15.57 8.17
CA LEU A 100 -15.06 16.47 8.82
C LEU A 100 -13.64 16.03 8.44
N LEU A 101 -12.85 16.94 7.92
CA LEU A 101 -11.44 16.73 7.62
C LEU A 101 -10.62 17.65 8.52
N GLU A 102 -9.98 17.05 9.52
CA GLU A 102 -9.06 17.75 10.39
C GLU A 102 -7.63 17.65 9.86
N ARG A 103 -6.88 18.70 10.04
CA ARG A 103 -5.46 18.71 9.72
C ARG A 103 -4.69 17.84 10.71
N SER A 104 -3.61 17.24 10.22
CA SER A 104 -2.66 16.54 11.08
C SER A 104 -2.08 17.49 12.13
N PRO A 105 -1.87 17.05 13.38
CA PRO A 105 -1.16 17.82 14.38
C PRO A 105 0.33 18.01 14.08
N PHE A 106 0.87 17.23 13.14
CA PHE A 106 2.29 17.28 12.78
C PHE A 106 2.61 18.43 11.83
N HIS A 107 3.76 19.05 12.04
CA HIS A 107 4.29 20.15 11.22
C HIS A 107 5.08 19.60 10.03
N TYR A 108 4.42 18.94 9.09
CA TYR A 108 5.06 18.29 7.94
C TYR A 108 5.97 19.20 7.12
N GLU A 109 5.72 20.51 7.10
CA GLU A 109 6.54 21.50 6.39
C GLU A 109 7.97 21.55 6.93
N GLU A 110 8.15 21.32 8.25
CA GLU A 110 9.43 21.33 8.94
C GLU A 110 10.01 19.94 9.18
N GLN A 111 9.13 18.93 9.26
CA GLN A 111 9.50 17.57 9.65
C GLN A 111 9.83 16.68 8.46
N ALA A 112 9.22 16.91 7.29
CA ALA A 112 9.34 15.98 6.18
C ALA A 112 9.38 16.67 4.81
N CYS A 113 10.01 15.98 3.86
CA CYS A 113 9.97 16.33 2.44
C CYS A 113 9.60 15.10 1.61
N LEU A 114 8.74 15.29 0.60
CA LEU A 114 8.45 14.29 -0.41
C LEU A 114 9.24 14.61 -1.68
N LEU A 115 10.25 13.81 -1.97
CA LEU A 115 11.06 13.91 -3.19
C LEU A 115 10.45 13.00 -4.28
N MET A 116 10.15 13.55 -5.43
CA MET A 116 9.62 12.84 -6.59
C MET A 116 10.66 12.82 -7.69
N VAL A 117 11.22 11.63 -8.00
CA VAL A 117 12.26 11.47 -9.01
C VAL A 117 11.60 11.37 -10.38
N ASP A 118 11.89 12.32 -11.28
CA ASP A 118 11.19 12.42 -12.56
C ASP A 118 11.91 11.79 -13.75
N ASP A 119 13.20 11.45 -13.63
CA ASP A 119 14.02 10.88 -14.69
C ASP A 119 14.26 9.36 -14.59
N MET A 120 13.42 8.65 -13.81
CA MET A 120 13.42 7.19 -13.79
C MET A 120 12.79 6.63 -15.07
N ALA A 121 13.28 5.48 -15.52
CA ALA A 121 12.67 4.68 -16.57
C ALA A 121 11.22 4.30 -16.22
N ASP A 122 10.38 4.05 -17.22
CA ASP A 122 9.01 3.61 -16.98
C ASP A 122 9.00 2.16 -16.48
N PRO A 123 8.47 1.88 -15.27
CA PRO A 123 8.51 0.53 -14.69
C PRO A 123 7.70 -0.51 -15.46
N THR A 124 6.89 -0.09 -16.43
CA THR A 124 6.05 -0.98 -17.25
C THR A 124 6.66 -1.22 -18.62
N ARG A 125 7.26 -0.17 -19.21
CA ARG A 125 7.82 -0.23 -20.56
C ARG A 125 9.29 -0.67 -20.56
N GLU A 126 10.04 -0.30 -19.53
CA GLU A 126 11.48 -0.53 -19.40
C GLU A 126 11.82 -1.15 -18.02
N PRO A 127 11.24 -2.31 -17.67
CA PRO A 127 11.32 -2.88 -16.32
C PRO A 127 12.75 -3.22 -15.89
N GLU A 128 13.60 -3.70 -16.79
CA GLU A 128 15.00 -4.01 -16.48
C GLU A 128 15.80 -2.75 -16.17
N GLN A 129 15.69 -1.73 -17.02
CA GLN A 129 16.37 -0.45 -16.81
C GLN A 129 15.87 0.20 -15.51
N PHE A 130 14.57 0.12 -15.23
CA PHE A 130 13.99 0.60 -13.98
C PHE A 130 14.59 -0.12 -12.77
N SER A 131 14.73 -1.46 -12.80
CA SER A 131 15.35 -2.24 -11.71
C SER A 131 16.81 -1.85 -11.45
N TYR A 132 17.60 -1.61 -12.50
CA TYR A 132 18.98 -1.11 -12.35
C TYR A 132 19.01 0.28 -11.73
N GLN A 133 18.15 1.19 -12.19
CA GLN A 133 18.09 2.55 -11.65
C GLN A 133 17.60 2.58 -10.20
N VAL A 134 16.68 1.69 -9.83
CA VAL A 134 16.23 1.50 -8.43
C VAL A 134 17.40 1.01 -7.57
N THR A 135 18.19 0.06 -8.07
CA THR A 135 19.37 -0.46 -7.35
C THR A 135 20.39 0.67 -7.09
N GLU A 136 20.72 1.44 -8.10
CA GLU A 136 21.61 2.59 -8.00
C GLU A 136 21.08 3.64 -7.01
N ALA A 137 19.80 3.98 -7.11
CA ALA A 137 19.16 4.94 -6.21
C ALA A 137 19.14 4.46 -4.75
N LEU A 138 18.78 3.19 -4.50
CA LEU A 138 18.75 2.63 -3.15
C LEU A 138 20.13 2.51 -2.53
N LEU A 139 21.16 2.16 -3.31
CA LEU A 139 22.55 2.16 -2.87
C LEU A 139 22.97 3.57 -2.41
N ASN A 140 22.76 4.56 -3.28
CA ASN A 140 23.09 5.95 -3.01
C ASN A 140 22.34 6.49 -1.76
N ILE A 141 21.05 6.20 -1.63
CA ILE A 141 20.24 6.57 -0.46
C ILE A 141 20.79 5.90 0.81
N ALA A 142 21.07 4.59 0.77
CA ALA A 142 21.50 3.85 1.95
C ALA A 142 22.92 4.28 2.43
N GLU A 143 23.80 4.68 1.52
CA GLU A 143 25.11 5.22 1.87
C GLU A 143 25.03 6.64 2.44
N THR A 144 24.10 7.46 1.92
CA THR A 144 23.95 8.87 2.32
C THR A 144 23.21 9.03 3.65
N VAL A 145 22.15 8.24 3.87
CA VAL A 145 21.31 8.34 5.10
C VAL A 145 22.12 7.95 6.34
N LYS A 146 22.13 8.83 7.34
CA LYS A 146 22.69 8.55 8.65
C LYS A 146 21.65 7.84 9.54
N GLY A 147 21.27 6.64 9.14
CA GLY A 147 20.23 5.91 9.88
C GLY A 147 19.61 4.80 9.05
N ARG A 148 18.30 4.64 9.19
CA ARG A 148 17.56 3.52 8.64
C ARG A 148 16.67 3.96 7.49
N VAL A 149 16.69 3.14 6.45
CA VAL A 149 15.91 3.31 5.21
C VAL A 149 14.92 2.16 5.08
N MET A 150 13.68 2.46 4.75
CA MET A 150 12.68 1.46 4.37
C MET A 150 12.29 1.66 2.91
N ALA A 151 12.43 0.63 2.09
CA ALA A 151 12.04 0.64 0.69
C ALA A 151 10.81 -0.26 0.47
N LEU A 152 9.74 0.33 -0.04
CA LEU A 152 8.44 -0.32 -0.24
C LEU A 152 8.27 -0.73 -1.70
N PHE A 153 8.15 -2.04 -1.90
CA PHE A 153 7.97 -2.67 -3.20
C PHE A 153 6.51 -3.13 -3.39
N THR A 154 6.12 -3.29 -4.64
CA THR A 154 4.80 -3.82 -5.04
C THR A 154 4.90 -5.17 -5.76
N SER A 155 6.12 -5.70 -5.94
CA SER A 155 6.37 -6.93 -6.68
C SER A 155 7.49 -7.73 -6.03
N ARG A 156 7.21 -9.01 -5.71
CA ARG A 156 8.22 -9.97 -5.21
C ARG A 156 9.38 -10.14 -6.18
N LYS A 157 9.06 -10.23 -7.48
CA LYS A 157 10.07 -10.38 -8.52
C LYS A 157 11.07 -9.23 -8.50
N MET A 158 10.58 -7.98 -8.52
CA MET A 158 11.43 -6.79 -8.48
C MET A 158 12.22 -6.68 -7.17
N LEU A 159 11.58 -7.00 -6.03
CA LEU A 159 12.27 -7.01 -4.74
C LEU A 159 13.47 -7.97 -4.76
N SER A 160 13.28 -9.20 -5.25
CA SER A 160 14.35 -10.19 -5.33
C SER A 160 15.43 -9.83 -6.37
N GLU A 161 15.07 -9.27 -7.52
CA GLU A 161 16.01 -8.76 -8.51
C GLU A 161 16.92 -7.65 -7.92
N VAL A 162 16.30 -6.66 -7.29
CA VAL A 162 17.02 -5.51 -6.72
C VAL A 162 17.85 -5.95 -5.51
N SER A 163 17.34 -6.83 -4.63
CA SER A 163 18.10 -7.34 -3.48
C SER A 163 19.34 -8.12 -3.94
N GLY A 164 19.20 -8.95 -4.98
CA GLY A 164 20.31 -9.70 -5.56
C GLY A 164 21.42 -8.80 -6.10
N LEU A 165 21.07 -7.65 -6.69
CA LEU A 165 22.03 -6.66 -7.16
C LEU A 165 22.66 -5.86 -6.01
N LEU A 166 21.91 -5.53 -4.96
CA LEU A 166 22.39 -4.74 -3.81
C LEU A 166 23.30 -5.52 -2.87
N ARG A 167 23.06 -6.82 -2.64
CA ARG A 167 23.83 -7.64 -1.69
C ARG A 167 25.36 -7.56 -1.89
N PRO A 168 25.90 -7.77 -3.11
CA PRO A 168 27.33 -7.67 -3.31
C PRO A 168 27.87 -6.23 -3.13
N LEU A 169 27.07 -5.22 -3.46
CA LEU A 169 27.46 -3.80 -3.37
C LEU A 169 27.51 -3.32 -1.91
N LEU A 170 26.60 -3.79 -1.06
CA LEU A 170 26.54 -3.42 0.35
C LEU A 170 27.43 -4.30 1.25
N LYS A 171 28.10 -5.30 0.68
CA LYS A 171 28.99 -6.19 1.46
C LYS A 171 30.17 -5.40 2.04
N GLY A 172 30.26 -5.35 3.37
CA GLY A 172 31.34 -4.63 4.07
C GLY A 172 31.12 -3.13 4.25
N SER A 173 29.99 -2.57 3.81
CA SER A 173 29.66 -1.15 3.96
C SER A 173 29.23 -0.75 5.38
N GLY A 174 28.93 -1.73 6.24
CA GLY A 174 28.36 -1.48 7.57
C GLY A 174 26.82 -1.23 7.55
N ILE A 175 26.18 -1.37 6.37
CA ILE A 175 24.73 -1.23 6.20
C ILE A 175 24.10 -2.62 6.22
N ALA A 176 23.17 -2.86 7.15
CA ALA A 176 22.39 -4.10 7.21
C ALA A 176 21.35 -4.11 6.09
N LEU A 177 21.45 -5.02 5.15
CA LEU A 177 20.42 -5.27 4.14
C LEU A 177 19.45 -6.33 4.67
N LEU A 178 18.17 -5.98 4.82
CA LEU A 178 17.12 -6.80 5.37
C LEU A 178 16.00 -6.94 4.34
N VAL A 179 15.79 -8.13 3.82
CA VAL A 179 14.88 -8.39 2.68
C VAL A 179 13.76 -9.32 3.09
N GLN A 180 12.54 -8.87 2.95
CA GLN A 180 11.34 -9.67 3.24
C GLN A 180 11.32 -10.96 2.42
N ASN A 181 11.01 -12.08 3.08
CA ASN A 181 10.97 -13.45 2.54
C ASN A 181 12.34 -14.05 2.17
N GLU A 182 13.47 -13.34 2.40
CA GLU A 182 14.81 -13.85 2.16
C GLU A 182 15.62 -13.97 3.46
N ASP A 183 15.55 -12.98 4.35
CA ASP A 183 16.44 -12.86 5.51
C ASP A 183 15.74 -13.20 6.85
N GLY A 184 14.54 -13.73 6.82
CA GLY A 184 13.80 -14.15 8.00
C GLY A 184 12.32 -13.79 7.98
N ASP A 185 11.67 -14.04 9.09
CA ASP A 185 10.29 -13.62 9.32
C ASP A 185 10.18 -12.13 9.67
N PHE A 186 8.96 -11.65 9.82
CA PHE A 186 8.71 -10.23 10.13
C PHE A 186 9.37 -9.78 11.42
N ALA A 187 9.34 -10.61 12.48
CA ALA A 187 9.88 -10.26 13.79
C ALA A 187 11.41 -10.16 13.74
N ALA A 188 12.08 -11.11 13.09
CA ALA A 188 13.53 -11.12 12.90
C ALA A 188 14.02 -9.91 12.08
N LEU A 189 13.30 -9.57 10.99
CA LEU A 189 13.64 -8.40 10.16
C LEU A 189 13.46 -7.10 10.94
N MET A 190 12.40 -6.98 11.74
CA MET A 190 12.17 -5.80 12.56
C MET A 190 13.19 -5.65 13.68
N ASP A 191 13.56 -6.76 14.33
CA ASP A 191 14.62 -6.76 15.33
C ASP A 191 15.96 -6.33 14.73
N GLY A 192 16.34 -6.91 13.59
CA GLY A 192 17.52 -6.51 12.82
C GLY A 192 17.50 -5.03 12.42
N PHE A 193 16.34 -4.52 11.99
CA PHE A 193 16.18 -3.12 11.59
C PHE A 193 16.34 -2.16 12.77
N VAL A 194 15.73 -2.46 13.90
CA VAL A 194 15.79 -1.62 15.11
C VAL A 194 17.21 -1.62 15.72
N ASN A 195 17.88 -2.77 15.74
CA ASN A 195 19.18 -2.94 16.40
C ASN A 195 20.38 -2.53 15.50
N SER A 196 20.17 -2.27 14.21
CA SER A 196 21.23 -1.80 13.32
C SER A 196 21.31 -0.28 13.37
N GLU A 197 22.53 0.27 13.39
CA GLU A 197 22.76 1.71 13.27
C GLU A 197 22.35 2.22 11.89
N LYS A 198 22.76 1.48 10.84
CA LYS A 198 22.37 1.73 9.45
C LYS A 198 21.71 0.46 8.89
N ALA A 199 20.53 0.61 8.32
CA ALA A 199 19.83 -0.51 7.69
C ALA A 199 19.04 -0.06 6.47
N LEU A 200 18.96 -0.95 5.48
CA LEU A 200 18.02 -0.88 4.36
C LEU A 200 17.07 -2.07 4.46
N LEU A 201 15.83 -1.80 4.86
CA LEU A 201 14.76 -2.78 4.89
C LEU A 201 13.96 -2.71 3.59
N MET A 202 13.91 -3.82 2.88
CA MET A 202 13.15 -3.97 1.63
C MET A 202 11.91 -4.81 1.89
N GLY A 203 10.70 -4.19 1.79
CA GLY A 203 9.44 -4.82 2.14
C GLY A 203 8.38 -4.73 1.04
N LEU A 204 7.43 -5.66 1.10
CA LEU A 204 6.22 -5.71 0.27
C LEU A 204 5.02 -5.10 1.03
N GLU A 205 3.83 -5.36 0.54
CA GLU A 205 2.55 -4.80 0.98
C GLU A 205 2.31 -4.88 2.50
N THR A 206 2.72 -5.97 3.17
CA THR A 206 2.62 -6.11 4.63
C THR A 206 3.37 -5.04 5.41
N TYR A 207 4.43 -4.49 4.84
CA TYR A 207 5.18 -3.38 5.43
C TYR A 207 4.53 -2.02 5.18
N TRP A 208 3.56 -1.95 4.27
CA TRP A 208 2.76 -0.74 4.08
C TRP A 208 1.73 -0.55 5.20
N GLU A 209 1.25 -1.63 5.83
CA GLU A 209 0.10 -1.59 6.76
C GLU A 209 0.44 -1.96 8.22
N GLY A 210 1.53 -2.70 8.48
CA GLY A 210 1.77 -3.37 9.77
C GLY A 210 2.88 -2.84 10.65
N VAL A 211 3.73 -1.91 10.19
CA VAL A 211 4.95 -1.52 10.93
C VAL A 211 4.72 -0.26 11.75
N ASP A 212 4.98 -0.33 13.07
CA ASP A 212 4.98 0.82 13.97
C ASP A 212 6.42 1.17 14.36
N LEU A 213 7.03 2.12 13.67
CA LEU A 213 8.38 2.63 13.92
C LEU A 213 8.25 4.02 14.55
N LYS A 214 8.41 4.11 15.86
CA LYS A 214 8.36 5.36 16.60
C LYS A 214 9.74 5.97 16.78
N GLY A 215 9.79 7.30 16.82
CA GLY A 215 11.01 8.07 17.03
C GLY A 215 11.97 7.98 15.85
N ASP A 216 13.23 8.24 16.09
CA ASP A 216 14.33 8.29 15.10
C ASP A 216 14.62 6.95 14.36
N LEU A 217 13.69 6.00 14.41
CA LEU A 217 13.89 4.68 13.82
C LEU A 217 13.82 4.68 12.30
N LEU A 218 13.09 5.61 11.68
CA LEU A 218 12.96 5.71 10.23
C LEU A 218 13.34 7.10 9.74
N LYS A 219 14.44 7.23 9.03
CA LYS A 219 14.91 8.50 8.47
C LYS A 219 14.53 8.69 7.02
N CYS A 220 14.42 7.60 6.26
CA CYS A 220 14.08 7.66 4.84
C CYS A 220 13.10 6.55 4.48
N LEU A 221 12.01 6.93 3.82
CA LEU A 221 11.03 6.02 3.25
C LEU A 221 11.09 6.11 1.73
N VAL A 222 11.30 4.99 1.05
CA VAL A 222 11.35 4.93 -0.41
C VAL A 222 10.15 4.16 -0.94
N VAL A 223 9.33 4.80 -1.75
CA VAL A 223 8.29 4.17 -2.56
C VAL A 223 8.89 3.85 -3.92
N VAL A 224 9.20 2.59 -4.15
CA VAL A 224 9.85 2.15 -5.39
C VAL A 224 8.91 2.28 -6.59
N LYS A 225 7.65 1.84 -6.44
CA LYS A 225 6.58 2.00 -7.44
C LYS A 225 5.30 2.46 -6.78
N LEU A 226 4.50 3.22 -7.51
CA LEU A 226 3.14 3.55 -7.07
C LEU A 226 2.35 2.26 -6.78
N PRO A 227 1.64 2.18 -5.63
CA PRO A 227 1.08 0.93 -5.11
C PRO A 227 -0.21 0.48 -5.82
N PHE A 228 -0.17 0.48 -7.16
CA PHE A 228 -1.22 -0.15 -7.95
C PHE A 228 -1.20 -1.67 -7.76
N ARG A 229 -2.37 -2.29 -7.68
CA ARG A 229 -2.50 -3.74 -7.68
C ARG A 229 -1.94 -4.33 -8.97
N SER A 230 -1.35 -5.52 -8.86
CA SER A 230 -0.92 -6.27 -10.04
C SER A 230 -2.12 -6.63 -10.92
N PRO A 231 -1.98 -6.62 -12.26
CA PRO A 231 -3.02 -7.18 -13.14
C PRO A 231 -3.33 -8.66 -12.86
N SER A 232 -2.40 -9.40 -12.25
CA SER A 232 -2.61 -10.80 -11.83
C SER A 232 -3.30 -10.94 -10.47
N ASP A 233 -3.58 -9.84 -9.77
CA ASP A 233 -4.35 -9.86 -8.52
C ASP A 233 -5.80 -10.25 -8.84
N PRO A 234 -6.37 -11.27 -8.18
CA PRO A 234 -7.76 -11.67 -8.38
C PRO A 234 -8.76 -10.51 -8.22
N TYR A 235 -8.49 -9.58 -7.29
CA TYR A 235 -9.30 -8.38 -7.12
C TYR A 235 -9.29 -7.49 -8.37
N ALA A 236 -8.15 -7.32 -9.03
CA ALA A 236 -8.04 -6.51 -10.24
C ALA A 236 -8.89 -7.08 -11.37
N SER A 237 -8.85 -8.40 -11.57
CA SER A 237 -9.67 -9.09 -12.58
C SER A 237 -11.17 -9.00 -12.29
N ALA A 238 -11.58 -9.16 -11.02
CA ALA A 238 -12.98 -9.03 -10.62
C ALA A 238 -13.49 -7.59 -10.81
N ALA A 239 -12.68 -6.60 -10.39
CA ALA A 239 -13.00 -5.18 -10.57
C ALA A 239 -13.16 -4.82 -12.05
N GLU A 240 -12.32 -5.36 -12.94
CA GLU A 240 -12.43 -5.16 -14.38
C GLU A 240 -13.74 -5.75 -14.92
N LYS A 241 -14.07 -7.00 -14.54
CA LYS A 241 -15.33 -7.66 -14.94
C LYS A 241 -16.54 -6.85 -14.47
N TYR A 242 -16.57 -6.46 -13.19
CA TYR A 242 -17.63 -5.65 -12.59
C TYR A 242 -17.80 -4.31 -13.33
N CYS A 243 -16.72 -3.55 -13.50
CA CYS A 243 -16.77 -2.26 -14.17
C CYS A 243 -17.24 -2.36 -15.62
N ARG A 244 -16.83 -3.41 -16.34
CA ARG A 244 -17.29 -3.65 -17.71
C ARG A 244 -18.81 -3.87 -17.78
N LEU A 245 -19.37 -4.65 -16.84
CA LEU A 245 -20.82 -4.89 -16.75
C LEU A 245 -21.59 -3.62 -16.40
N HIS A 246 -21.05 -2.79 -15.51
CA HIS A 246 -21.68 -1.55 -15.05
C HIS A 246 -21.28 -0.30 -15.85
N ARG A 247 -20.51 -0.45 -16.95
CA ARG A 247 -20.03 0.64 -17.82
C ARG A 247 -19.22 1.69 -17.06
N LEU A 248 -18.43 1.26 -16.10
CA LEU A 248 -17.56 2.09 -15.29
C LEU A 248 -16.10 2.02 -15.79
N ASN A 249 -15.32 3.05 -15.51
CA ASN A 249 -13.88 3.02 -15.77
C ASN A 249 -13.17 2.37 -14.57
N THR A 250 -12.62 1.18 -14.74
CA THR A 250 -11.97 0.39 -13.68
C THR A 250 -10.83 1.15 -13.01
N PHE A 251 -10.02 1.87 -13.79
CA PHE A 251 -8.90 2.63 -13.27
C PHE A 251 -9.37 3.73 -12.31
N ASN A 252 -10.34 4.53 -12.70
CA ASN A 252 -10.84 5.64 -11.88
C ASN A 252 -11.74 5.17 -10.73
N TYR A 253 -12.46 4.07 -10.92
CA TYR A 253 -13.42 3.59 -9.92
C TYR A 253 -12.76 2.81 -8.79
N PHE A 254 -11.82 1.91 -9.10
CA PHE A 254 -11.15 1.03 -8.14
C PHE A 254 -9.66 1.30 -8.01
N MET A 255 -8.90 1.23 -9.13
CA MET A 255 -7.45 1.08 -9.06
C MET A 255 -6.75 2.32 -8.52
N LEU A 256 -7.09 3.50 -9.02
CA LEU A 256 -6.45 4.75 -8.63
C LEU A 256 -6.78 5.16 -7.19
N PRO A 257 -8.05 5.13 -6.74
CA PRO A 257 -8.37 5.45 -5.34
C PRO A 257 -7.74 4.48 -4.35
N ASP A 258 -7.80 3.17 -4.60
CA ASP A 258 -7.19 2.16 -3.74
C ASP A 258 -5.66 2.37 -3.64
N ALA A 259 -5.00 2.65 -4.76
CA ALA A 259 -3.58 2.95 -4.77
C ALA A 259 -3.24 4.25 -4.01
N ALA A 260 -4.07 5.28 -4.13
CA ALA A 260 -3.88 6.55 -3.42
C ALA A 260 -4.02 6.39 -1.89
N VAL A 261 -4.98 5.58 -1.42
CA VAL A 261 -5.13 5.24 0.00
C VAL A 261 -3.91 4.50 0.52
N ARG A 262 -3.42 3.48 -0.19
CA ARG A 262 -2.21 2.75 0.18
C ARG A 262 -0.98 3.65 0.21
N PHE A 263 -0.83 4.49 -0.80
CA PHE A 263 0.25 5.48 -0.85
C PHE A 263 0.23 6.39 0.39
N LYS A 264 -0.94 6.95 0.73
CA LYS A 264 -1.12 7.78 1.93
C LYS A 264 -0.76 7.02 3.21
N GLN A 265 -1.17 5.76 3.33
CA GLN A 265 -0.82 4.89 4.45
C GLN A 265 0.69 4.66 4.56
N GLY A 266 1.35 4.37 3.44
CA GLY A 266 2.80 4.17 3.40
C GLY A 266 3.56 5.43 3.80
N ILE A 267 3.27 6.56 3.16
CA ILE A 267 3.93 7.84 3.45
C ILE A 267 3.71 8.29 4.90
N GLY A 268 2.50 8.07 5.44
CA GLY A 268 2.16 8.42 6.82
C GLY A 268 2.95 7.68 7.91
N ARG A 269 3.83 6.74 7.52
CA ARG A 269 4.71 6.03 8.47
C ARG A 269 5.97 6.80 8.82
N LEU A 270 6.32 7.78 8.01
CA LEU A 270 7.56 8.54 8.20
C LEU A 270 7.51 9.44 9.43
N ILE A 271 6.36 10.10 9.69
CA ILE A 271 6.18 11.04 10.80
C ILE A 271 5.07 10.51 11.70
N ARG A 272 5.38 10.23 12.97
CA ARG A 272 4.48 9.69 13.99
C ARG A 272 4.50 10.44 15.31
N SER A 273 5.53 11.29 15.49
CA SER A 273 5.66 12.17 16.64
C SER A 273 6.10 13.56 16.22
N GLU A 274 6.05 14.52 17.14
CA GLU A 274 6.49 15.89 16.90
C GLU A 274 8.01 16.00 16.68
N ASP A 275 8.77 15.01 17.18
CA ASP A 275 10.23 14.99 17.07
C ASP A 275 10.73 14.25 15.82
N ASP A 276 9.86 13.52 15.12
CA ASP A 276 10.25 12.76 13.93
C ASP A 276 10.63 13.72 12.80
N ARG A 277 11.71 13.38 12.10
CA ARG A 277 12.17 14.05 10.88
C ARG A 277 12.65 13.04 9.86
N GLY A 278 12.37 13.31 8.58
CA GLY A 278 12.83 12.41 7.54
C GLY A 278 12.37 12.79 6.14
N VAL A 279 12.75 11.96 5.18
CA VAL A 279 12.45 12.16 3.76
C VAL A 279 11.71 10.97 3.18
N ALA A 280 10.64 11.24 2.44
CA ALA A 280 9.96 10.26 1.59
C ALA A 280 10.43 10.46 0.14
N ILE A 281 10.76 9.37 -0.55
CA ILE A 281 11.23 9.40 -1.93
C ILE A 281 10.36 8.50 -2.79
N VAL A 282 9.85 9.01 -3.92
CA VAL A 282 9.12 8.23 -4.91
C VAL A 282 9.99 8.07 -6.14
N LEU A 283 10.39 6.82 -6.44
CA LEU A 283 11.23 6.49 -7.60
C LEU A 283 10.39 6.26 -8.88
N ASP A 284 9.07 6.26 -8.78
CA ASP A 284 8.19 6.06 -9.92
C ASP A 284 7.85 7.40 -10.58
N SER A 285 8.49 7.69 -11.70
CA SER A 285 8.33 8.97 -12.44
C SER A 285 6.89 9.22 -12.93
N ARG A 286 6.01 8.21 -12.91
CA ARG A 286 4.59 8.39 -13.25
C ARG A 286 3.87 9.33 -12.29
N ILE A 287 4.37 9.52 -11.07
CA ILE A 287 3.80 10.49 -10.11
C ILE A 287 3.88 11.95 -10.62
N THR A 288 4.86 12.26 -11.45
CA THR A 288 5.05 13.60 -12.05
C THR A 288 4.58 13.66 -13.50
N ARG A 289 4.77 12.57 -14.25
CA ARG A 289 4.55 12.55 -15.70
C ARG A 289 3.14 12.18 -16.13
N GLN A 290 2.36 11.52 -15.25
CA GLN A 290 1.00 11.12 -15.59
C GLN A 290 -0.03 12.05 -14.93
N PRO A 291 -1.17 12.34 -15.60
CA PRO A 291 -2.21 13.22 -15.05
C PRO A 291 -2.73 12.72 -13.70
N TYR A 292 -2.85 11.41 -13.50
CA TYR A 292 -3.30 10.81 -12.26
C TYR A 292 -2.28 10.96 -11.10
N GLY A 293 -1.04 11.31 -11.40
CA GLY A 293 -0.02 11.54 -10.37
C GLY A 293 -0.41 12.61 -9.36
N LYS A 294 -1.20 13.61 -9.78
CA LYS A 294 -1.78 14.63 -8.89
C LYS A 294 -2.63 14.05 -7.75
N VAL A 295 -3.29 12.90 -7.99
CA VAL A 295 -4.08 12.24 -6.94
C VAL A 295 -3.18 11.76 -5.81
N PHE A 296 -2.00 11.21 -6.13
CA PHE A 296 -1.01 10.79 -5.12
C PHE A 296 -0.40 11.98 -4.41
N GLN A 297 0.00 13.01 -5.15
CA GLN A 297 0.56 14.25 -4.58
C GLN A 297 -0.42 14.88 -3.58
N ASN A 298 -1.69 15.03 -3.95
CA ASN A 298 -2.74 15.59 -3.10
C ASN A 298 -3.15 14.66 -1.94
N SER A 299 -2.88 13.35 -2.04
CA SER A 299 -3.17 12.39 -0.97
C SER A 299 -2.03 12.28 0.04
N SER A 300 -0.83 12.80 -0.29
CA SER A 300 0.29 12.83 0.65
C SER A 300 0.01 13.78 1.82
N PRO A 301 0.28 13.38 3.08
CA PRO A 301 0.23 14.30 4.20
C PRO A 301 1.39 15.32 4.17
N ILE A 302 2.47 15.02 3.44
CA ILE A 302 3.66 15.89 3.33
C ILE A 302 3.37 16.98 2.31
N SER A 303 3.31 18.22 2.78
CA SER A 303 3.05 19.41 1.96
C SER A 303 4.30 19.90 1.21
N ASN A 304 5.49 19.71 1.80
CA ASN A 304 6.75 20.06 1.17
C ASN A 304 7.14 18.99 0.12
N GLN A 305 6.83 19.28 -1.15
CA GLN A 305 6.99 18.35 -2.27
C GLN A 305 7.94 18.93 -3.31
N VAL A 306 8.99 18.17 -3.68
CA VAL A 306 10.02 18.61 -4.60
C VAL A 306 10.23 17.58 -5.71
N ILE A 307 10.26 18.04 -6.95
CA ILE A 307 10.62 17.22 -8.11
C ILE A 307 12.13 17.31 -8.29
N ILE A 308 12.80 16.17 -8.40
CA ILE A 308 14.25 16.07 -8.54
C ILE A 308 14.64 15.06 -9.63
N SER A 309 15.88 15.19 -10.11
CA SER A 309 16.54 14.15 -10.92
C SER A 309 17.23 13.11 -10.01
N ARG A 310 17.54 11.92 -10.55
CA ARG A 310 18.31 10.88 -9.83
C ARG A 310 19.65 11.39 -9.29
N LYS A 311 20.31 12.31 -10.00
CA LYS A 311 21.59 12.88 -9.61
C LYS A 311 21.52 13.74 -8.34
N GLU A 312 20.36 14.27 -8.05
CA GLU A 312 20.11 15.15 -6.89
C GLU A 312 19.71 14.38 -5.63
N ILE A 313 19.43 13.06 -5.72
CA ILE A 313 18.94 12.24 -4.60
C ILE A 313 19.85 12.40 -3.38
N ALA A 314 21.16 12.16 -3.50
CA ALA A 314 22.10 12.22 -2.37
C ALA A 314 22.07 13.59 -1.69
N GLN A 315 22.19 14.66 -2.45
CA GLN A 315 22.21 16.03 -1.94
C GLN A 315 20.91 16.37 -1.19
N GLN A 316 19.76 15.98 -1.74
CA GLN A 316 18.48 16.26 -1.11
C GLN A 316 18.24 15.39 0.14
N VAL A 317 18.65 14.12 0.10
CA VAL A 317 18.56 13.21 1.26
C VAL A 317 19.42 13.72 2.42
N GLU A 318 20.68 14.10 2.16
CA GLU A 318 21.60 14.63 3.18
C GLU A 318 21.05 15.87 3.89
N ARG A 319 20.24 16.66 3.19
CA ARG A 319 19.62 17.86 3.74
C ARG A 319 18.54 17.56 4.78
N TRP A 320 17.92 16.36 4.71
CA TRP A 320 16.75 15.97 5.52
C TRP A 320 17.06 14.87 6.54
N THR A 321 18.21 14.25 6.51
CA THR A 321 18.63 13.15 7.40
C THR A 321 19.94 13.47 8.13
#